data_4a86b2c8213c5029f42ff40d027abf09
#
_entry.id   4a86b2c8213c5029f42ff40d027abf09
#
_cell.length_a   1.000
_cell.length_b   1.000
_cell.length_c   1.000
_cell.angle_alpha   90.00
_cell.angle_beta   90.00
_cell.angle_gamma   90.00
#
_symmetry.space_group_name_H-M   'P 1'
#
loop_
_entity.id
_entity.type
_entity.pdbx_description
1 polymer ?
#
loop_
_entity_poly.entity_id
_entity_poly.type
_entity_poly.pdbx_seq_one_letter_code
_entity_poly.pdbx_strand_id
1 'polypeptide(L)'
;MARYDVVVAGGGAAGLSAAIFLARAGVSVAVFDRAESSLRRVEKVYNYLGFPDGIGGTELLVLGRRQAERFGATVLDAKIDTVAPTADGFAIAATDAAHECTYFIIASNKRTDLATALGIELGGFGGRFVQTDENGATVVDRCYAVGRITGRPSQAIVSAGDGAHVAIAIIERIRGGYYVDHDT
;
A
#
# COMPACT_ATOMS: atom_id res chain seq x y z
N MET A 1 -11.74 -18.19 4.81
CA MET A 1 -11.06 -16.98 5.32
C MET A 1 -9.57 -17.14 5.00
N ALA A 2 -9.00 -16.26 4.21
CA ALA A 2 -7.57 -16.30 3.90
C ALA A 2 -6.80 -15.40 4.91
N ARG A 3 -5.56 -15.83 5.25
CA ARG A 3 -4.66 -15.06 6.12
C ARG A 3 -3.42 -14.67 5.33
N TYR A 4 -3.01 -13.43 5.47
CA TYR A 4 -1.81 -12.86 4.87
C TYR A 4 -0.91 -12.25 5.95
N ASP A 5 0.39 -12.15 5.70
CA ASP A 5 1.26 -11.37 6.57
C ASP A 5 0.92 -9.88 6.47
N VAL A 6 0.66 -9.39 5.26
CA VAL A 6 0.34 -7.99 4.98
C VAL A 6 -0.88 -7.88 4.09
N VAL A 7 -1.80 -6.99 4.44
CA VAL A 7 -2.88 -6.54 3.54
C VAL A 7 -2.69 -5.06 3.21
N VAL A 8 -2.82 -4.73 1.93
CA VAL A 8 -2.70 -3.37 1.39
C VAL A 8 -4.07 -2.91 0.88
N ALA A 9 -4.59 -1.83 1.44
CA ALA A 9 -5.84 -1.20 1.03
C ALA A 9 -5.61 -0.14 -0.05
N GLY A 10 -5.57 -0.56 -1.33
CA GLY A 10 -5.42 0.30 -2.51
C GLY A 10 -4.32 -0.14 -3.47
N GLY A 11 -4.70 -0.39 -4.72
CA GLY A 11 -3.82 -0.79 -5.84
C GLY A 11 -3.30 0.39 -6.67
N GLY A 12 -2.97 1.52 -6.04
CA GLY A 12 -2.27 2.63 -6.67
C GLY A 12 -0.75 2.43 -6.70
N ALA A 13 0.00 3.43 -7.17
CA ALA A 13 1.46 3.35 -7.26
C ALA A 13 2.11 3.00 -5.91
N ALA A 14 1.63 3.57 -4.80
CA ALA A 14 2.15 3.28 -3.47
C ALA A 14 1.88 1.83 -3.04
N GLY A 15 0.63 1.37 -3.15
CA GLY A 15 0.25 0.02 -2.71
C GLY A 15 0.87 -1.08 -3.56
N LEU A 16 0.92 -0.90 -4.89
CA LEU A 16 1.58 -1.85 -5.78
C LEU A 16 3.09 -1.91 -5.54
N SER A 17 3.73 -0.76 -5.34
CA SER A 17 5.16 -0.73 -5.00
C SER A 17 5.45 -1.43 -3.67
N ALA A 18 4.64 -1.18 -2.64
CA ALA A 18 4.76 -1.90 -1.37
C ALA A 18 4.62 -3.42 -1.57
N ALA A 19 3.62 -3.85 -2.34
CA ALA A 19 3.37 -5.26 -2.62
C ALA A 19 4.54 -5.94 -3.38
N ILE A 20 5.17 -5.23 -4.33
CA ILE A 20 6.34 -5.73 -5.05
C ILE A 20 7.48 -6.06 -4.09
N PHE A 21 7.84 -5.13 -3.19
CA PHE A 21 8.92 -5.33 -2.23
C PHE A 21 8.59 -6.43 -1.22
N LEU A 22 7.39 -6.42 -0.66
CA LEU A 22 6.95 -7.43 0.30
C LEU A 22 6.96 -8.83 -0.31
N ALA A 23 6.34 -9.02 -1.47
CA ALA A 23 6.27 -10.32 -2.14
C ALA A 23 7.65 -10.82 -2.55
N ARG A 24 8.53 -9.95 -3.09
CA ARG A 24 9.91 -10.31 -3.44
C ARG A 24 10.73 -10.73 -2.21
N ALA A 25 10.44 -10.18 -1.05
CA ALA A 25 11.04 -10.60 0.23
C ALA A 25 10.44 -11.90 0.78
N GLY A 26 9.49 -12.54 0.10
CA GLY A 26 8.81 -13.76 0.53
C GLY A 26 7.71 -13.53 1.57
N VAL A 27 7.27 -12.28 1.77
CA VAL A 27 6.16 -11.93 2.66
C VAL A 27 4.85 -12.16 1.92
N SER A 28 3.91 -12.88 2.53
CA SER A 28 2.58 -13.13 1.98
C SER A 28 1.77 -11.82 1.99
N VAL A 29 1.43 -11.29 0.81
CA VAL A 29 0.77 -9.99 0.67
C VAL A 29 -0.45 -10.04 -0.22
N ALA A 30 -1.55 -9.42 0.21
CA ALA A 30 -2.73 -9.17 -0.61
C ALA A 30 -2.98 -7.66 -0.78
N VAL A 31 -3.25 -7.25 -2.02
CA VAL A 31 -3.66 -5.89 -2.39
C VAL A 31 -5.13 -5.89 -2.75
N PHE A 32 -5.92 -5.06 -2.10
CA PHE A 32 -7.32 -4.84 -2.43
C PHE A 32 -7.44 -3.59 -3.29
N ASP A 33 -7.71 -3.77 -4.59
CA ASP A 33 -7.84 -2.67 -5.56
C ASP A 33 -9.29 -2.49 -6.00
N ARG A 34 -9.82 -1.30 -5.79
CA ARG A 34 -11.15 -0.89 -6.24
C ARG A 34 -11.15 -0.29 -7.64
N ALA A 35 -10.01 -0.31 -8.32
CA ALA A 35 -9.79 0.36 -9.60
C ALA A 35 -10.03 1.90 -9.55
N GLU A 36 -9.86 2.54 -8.40
CA GLU A 36 -10.12 3.98 -8.17
C GLU A 36 -8.85 4.84 -8.11
N SER A 37 -7.70 4.30 -8.47
CA SER A 37 -6.45 5.08 -8.51
C SER A 37 -6.59 6.31 -9.40
N SER A 38 -6.13 7.47 -8.90
CA SER A 38 -6.13 8.72 -9.66
C SER A 38 -5.29 8.64 -10.94
N LEU A 39 -4.30 7.75 -11.00
CA LEU A 39 -3.49 7.48 -12.18
C LEU A 39 -4.31 6.99 -13.38
N ARG A 40 -5.44 6.32 -13.16
CA ARG A 40 -6.32 5.88 -14.27
C ARG A 40 -6.88 7.01 -15.13
N ARG A 41 -6.84 8.25 -14.61
CA ARG A 41 -7.28 9.47 -15.31
C ARG A 41 -6.12 10.25 -15.91
N VAL A 42 -4.90 9.78 -15.74
CA VAL A 42 -3.70 10.46 -16.27
C VAL A 42 -3.37 9.85 -17.62
N GLU A 43 -3.48 10.65 -18.66
CA GLU A 43 -3.16 10.24 -20.02
C GLU A 43 -1.69 9.86 -20.13
N LYS A 44 -0.79 10.69 -19.59
CA LYS A 44 0.65 10.46 -19.64
C LYS A 44 1.38 11.01 -18.41
N VAL A 45 2.24 10.19 -17.84
CA VAL A 45 3.17 10.53 -16.75
C VAL A 45 4.57 10.65 -17.36
N TYR A 46 5.11 11.87 -17.44
CA TYR A 46 6.42 12.13 -18.05
C TYR A 46 7.58 12.10 -17.06
N ASN A 47 7.28 12.16 -15.77
CA ASN A 47 8.27 12.28 -14.69
C ASN A 47 8.42 10.98 -13.87
N TYR A 48 8.19 9.84 -14.51
CA TYR A 48 8.45 8.55 -13.90
C TYR A 48 9.77 7.97 -14.46
N LEU A 49 10.73 7.73 -13.57
CA LEU A 49 12.05 7.22 -13.95
C LEU A 49 11.93 5.91 -14.74
N GLY A 50 12.69 5.81 -15.85
CA GLY A 50 12.71 4.64 -16.73
C GLY A 50 11.77 4.75 -17.94
N PHE A 51 10.96 5.82 -18.04
CA PHE A 51 10.06 6.06 -19.18
C PHE A 51 10.35 7.42 -19.83
N PRO A 52 11.37 7.51 -20.70
CA PRO A 52 11.83 8.80 -21.28
C PRO A 52 10.73 9.50 -22.11
N ASP A 53 9.86 8.73 -22.76
CA ASP A 53 8.74 9.24 -23.55
C ASP A 53 7.46 9.36 -22.74
N GLY A 54 7.52 9.15 -21.42
CA GLY A 54 6.39 9.03 -20.52
C GLY A 54 5.61 7.71 -20.69
N ILE A 55 4.69 7.45 -19.75
CA ILE A 55 3.85 6.25 -19.74
C ILE A 55 2.42 6.62 -19.38
N GLY A 56 1.42 5.94 -19.97
CA GLY A 56 0.02 6.08 -19.58
C GLY A 56 -0.19 5.69 -18.11
N GLY A 57 -1.00 6.47 -17.38
CA GLY A 57 -1.21 6.18 -15.95
C GLY A 57 -1.87 4.82 -15.71
N THR A 58 -2.80 4.40 -16.57
CA THR A 58 -3.39 3.06 -16.52
C THR A 58 -2.37 1.98 -16.87
N GLU A 59 -1.53 2.20 -17.88
CA GLU A 59 -0.48 1.27 -18.28
C GLU A 59 0.53 1.05 -17.16
N LEU A 60 0.96 2.12 -16.47
CA LEU A 60 1.84 2.05 -15.31
C LEU A 60 1.25 1.16 -14.21
N LEU A 61 -0.06 1.29 -13.92
CA LEU A 61 -0.74 0.45 -12.94
C LEU A 61 -0.82 -1.02 -13.38
N VAL A 62 -1.09 -1.29 -14.65
CA VAL A 62 -1.13 -2.65 -15.21
C VAL A 62 0.26 -3.32 -15.10
N LEU A 63 1.31 -2.61 -15.45
CA LEU A 63 2.68 -3.12 -15.32
C LEU A 63 3.06 -3.37 -13.85
N GLY A 64 2.71 -2.44 -12.95
CA GLY A 64 2.94 -2.60 -11.51
C GLY A 64 2.19 -3.79 -10.91
N ARG A 65 0.92 -4.00 -11.30
CA ARG A 65 0.14 -5.18 -10.90
C ARG A 65 0.80 -6.48 -11.37
N ARG A 66 1.16 -6.57 -12.65
CA ARG A 66 1.86 -7.75 -13.20
C ARG A 66 3.18 -8.02 -12.49
N GLN A 67 3.92 -6.98 -12.14
CA GLN A 67 5.17 -7.10 -11.40
C GLN A 67 4.94 -7.64 -9.99
N ALA A 68 3.94 -7.13 -9.25
CA ALA A 68 3.58 -7.63 -7.93
C ALA A 68 3.15 -9.10 -7.96
N GLU A 69 2.25 -9.45 -8.89
CA GLU A 69 1.76 -10.83 -9.10
C GLU A 69 2.89 -11.79 -9.49
N ARG A 70 3.85 -11.35 -10.31
CA ARG A 70 5.04 -12.14 -10.69
C ARG A 70 5.87 -12.57 -9.48
N PHE A 71 5.93 -11.74 -8.44
CA PHE A 71 6.64 -12.06 -7.20
C PHE A 71 5.77 -12.78 -6.17
N GLY A 72 4.51 -13.06 -6.48
CA GLY A 72 3.62 -13.84 -5.62
C GLY A 72 2.63 -13.01 -4.81
N ALA A 73 2.51 -11.70 -5.03
CA ALA A 73 1.44 -10.91 -4.43
C ALA A 73 0.08 -11.33 -4.99
N THR A 74 -0.93 -11.40 -4.13
CA THR A 74 -2.33 -11.58 -4.55
C THR A 74 -2.97 -10.20 -4.77
N VAL A 75 -3.44 -9.88 -5.97
CA VAL A 75 -4.15 -8.62 -6.23
C VAL A 75 -5.62 -8.91 -6.50
N LEU A 76 -6.48 -8.47 -5.58
CA LEU A 76 -7.91 -8.71 -5.57
C LEU A 76 -8.66 -7.47 -6.08
N ASP A 77 -9.54 -7.65 -7.06
CA ASP A 77 -10.46 -6.61 -7.54
C ASP A 77 -11.65 -6.50 -6.57
N ALA A 78 -11.37 -6.11 -5.33
CA ALA A 78 -12.30 -6.09 -4.21
C ALA A 78 -12.12 -4.82 -3.37
N LYS A 79 -13.17 -4.48 -2.62
CA LYS A 79 -13.17 -3.37 -1.69
C LYS A 79 -13.08 -3.92 -0.26
N ILE A 80 -12.23 -3.32 0.57
CA ILE A 80 -12.29 -3.48 2.00
C ILE A 80 -13.45 -2.61 2.52
N ASP A 81 -14.43 -3.24 3.15
CA ASP A 81 -15.57 -2.56 3.77
C ASP A 81 -15.27 -2.17 5.21
N THR A 82 -14.69 -3.08 5.97
CA THR A 82 -14.29 -2.82 7.37
C THR A 82 -12.94 -3.44 7.69
N VAL A 83 -12.24 -2.84 8.64
CA VAL A 83 -11.03 -3.34 9.27
C VAL A 83 -11.15 -3.14 10.79
N ALA A 84 -10.77 -4.16 11.54
CA ALA A 84 -10.81 -4.12 13.01
C ALA A 84 -9.52 -4.74 13.57
N PRO A 85 -8.90 -4.16 14.62
CA PRO A 85 -7.75 -4.75 15.28
C PRO A 85 -8.14 -6.05 16.00
N THR A 86 -7.20 -7.00 16.01
CA THR A 86 -7.28 -8.26 16.76
C THR A 86 -6.04 -8.41 17.66
N ALA A 87 -5.94 -9.46 18.44
CA ALA A 87 -4.75 -9.72 19.27
C ALA A 87 -3.47 -9.84 18.41
N ASP A 88 -3.58 -10.43 17.19
CA ASP A 88 -2.43 -10.78 16.36
C ASP A 88 -2.32 -9.95 15.06
N GLY A 89 -3.15 -8.91 14.90
CA GLY A 89 -3.17 -8.08 13.70
C GLY A 89 -4.55 -7.49 13.42
N PHE A 90 -5.13 -7.81 12.25
CA PHE A 90 -6.39 -7.21 11.79
C PHE A 90 -7.33 -8.26 11.18
N ALA A 91 -8.61 -8.13 11.49
CA ALA A 91 -9.72 -8.77 10.79
C ALA A 91 -10.24 -7.81 9.71
N ILE A 92 -10.47 -8.32 8.52
CA ILE A 92 -10.88 -7.55 7.34
C ILE A 92 -12.13 -8.16 6.75
N ALA A 93 -13.18 -7.36 6.59
CA ALA A 93 -14.32 -7.72 5.76
C ALA A 93 -14.19 -6.98 4.43
N ALA A 94 -14.19 -7.74 3.34
CA ALA A 94 -14.12 -7.22 2.00
C ALA A 94 -15.31 -7.74 1.16
N THR A 95 -15.52 -7.13 0.00
CA THR A 95 -16.65 -7.48 -0.88
C THR A 95 -16.60 -8.91 -1.42
N ASP A 96 -15.43 -9.52 -1.46
CA ASP A 96 -15.23 -10.91 -1.89
C ASP A 96 -15.38 -11.90 -0.72
N ALA A 97 -14.74 -11.63 0.42
CA ALA A 97 -14.73 -12.53 1.58
C ALA A 97 -14.19 -11.83 2.85
N ALA A 98 -14.15 -12.58 3.95
CA ALA A 98 -13.41 -12.20 5.15
C ALA A 98 -11.96 -12.68 5.08
N HIS A 99 -11.03 -11.83 5.55
CA HIS A 99 -9.59 -12.07 5.58
C HIS A 99 -8.99 -11.64 6.91
N GLU A 100 -7.76 -12.08 7.17
CA GLU A 100 -6.94 -11.66 8.30
C GLU A 100 -5.53 -11.26 7.85
N CYS A 101 -4.89 -10.36 8.57
CA CYS A 101 -3.48 -10.07 8.38
C CYS A 101 -2.79 -9.67 9.67
N THR A 102 -1.46 -9.78 9.68
CA THR A 102 -0.62 -9.31 10.79
C THR A 102 -0.33 -7.82 10.66
N TYR A 103 -0.08 -7.33 9.44
CA TYR A 103 0.19 -5.92 9.14
C TYR A 103 -0.83 -5.38 8.16
N PHE A 104 -1.21 -4.12 8.33
CA PHE A 104 -2.16 -3.43 7.46
C PHE A 104 -1.58 -2.15 6.89
N ILE A 105 -1.67 -1.95 5.57
CA ILE A 105 -1.19 -0.73 4.89
C ILE A 105 -2.36 0.01 4.27
N ILE A 106 -2.56 1.27 4.69
CA ILE A 106 -3.55 2.17 4.12
C ILE A 106 -2.91 2.91 2.94
N ALA A 107 -3.30 2.54 1.71
CA ALA A 107 -2.85 3.15 0.45
C ALA A 107 -4.02 3.76 -0.34
N SER A 108 -5.03 4.25 0.36
CA SER A 108 -6.39 4.57 -0.13
C SER A 108 -6.53 5.94 -0.80
N ASN A 109 -5.44 6.59 -1.20
CA ASN A 109 -5.38 7.89 -1.87
C ASN A 109 -5.93 9.05 -1.00
N LYS A 110 -7.23 9.30 -1.03
CA LYS A 110 -7.90 10.38 -0.26
C LYS A 110 -8.94 9.84 0.73
N ARG A 111 -9.17 8.53 0.74
CA ARG A 111 -10.20 7.92 1.56
C ARG A 111 -9.65 7.61 2.95
N THR A 112 -10.24 8.23 3.96
CA THR A 112 -9.82 8.14 5.36
C THR A 112 -10.70 7.22 6.21
N ASP A 113 -11.76 6.66 5.62
CA ASP A 113 -12.73 5.80 6.30
C ASP A 113 -12.08 4.64 7.08
N LEU A 114 -11.11 3.93 6.49
CA LEU A 114 -10.41 2.84 7.16
C LEU A 114 -9.51 3.35 8.31
N ALA A 115 -8.83 4.49 8.13
CA ALA A 115 -8.04 5.10 9.19
C ALA A 115 -8.93 5.54 10.36
N THR A 116 -10.06 6.18 10.07
CA THR A 116 -11.03 6.62 11.08
C THR A 116 -11.63 5.42 11.82
N ALA A 117 -11.96 4.32 11.12
CA ALA A 117 -12.48 3.09 11.73
C ALA A 117 -11.48 2.45 12.70
N LEU A 118 -10.16 2.63 12.47
CA LEU A 118 -9.09 2.19 13.36
C LEU A 118 -8.80 3.20 14.50
N GLY A 119 -9.54 4.31 14.59
CA GLY A 119 -9.31 5.35 15.59
C GLY A 119 -8.06 6.20 15.32
N ILE A 120 -7.53 6.18 14.09
CA ILE A 120 -6.36 6.98 13.71
C ILE A 120 -6.82 8.42 13.47
N GLU A 121 -6.25 9.35 14.23
CA GLU A 121 -6.51 10.78 14.07
C GLU A 121 -5.92 11.30 12.76
N LEU A 122 -6.68 12.21 12.13
CA LEU A 122 -6.24 12.89 10.93
C LEU A 122 -5.61 14.23 11.29
N GLY A 123 -4.58 14.63 10.57
CA GLY A 123 -3.86 15.87 10.79
C GLY A 123 -3.42 16.52 9.49
N GLY A 124 -2.39 17.40 9.60
CA GLY A 124 -1.83 18.14 8.48
C GLY A 124 -2.78 19.19 7.92
N PHE A 125 -2.51 19.65 6.70
CA PHE A 125 -3.32 20.72 6.08
C PHE A 125 -4.78 20.29 5.89
N GLY A 126 -5.68 21.01 6.56
CA GLY A 126 -7.12 20.76 6.55
C GLY A 126 -7.55 19.51 7.33
N GLY A 127 -6.71 18.94 8.20
CA GLY A 127 -7.09 17.82 9.06
C GLY A 127 -7.52 16.56 8.31
N ARG A 128 -6.87 16.24 7.17
CA ARG A 128 -7.34 15.17 6.27
C ARG A 128 -6.31 14.14 5.86
N PHE A 129 -5.16 14.15 6.51
CA PHE A 129 -4.09 13.20 6.24
C PHE A 129 -3.86 12.29 7.43
N VAL A 130 -3.63 11.02 7.16
CA VAL A 130 -3.19 10.05 8.16
C VAL A 130 -1.80 10.44 8.62
N GLN A 131 -1.64 10.60 9.94
CA GLN A 131 -0.35 10.93 10.54
C GLN A 131 0.48 9.66 10.70
N THR A 132 1.76 9.74 10.30
CA THR A 132 2.71 8.62 10.38
C THR A 132 4.05 9.13 10.90
N ASP A 133 4.83 8.23 11.43
CA ASP A 133 6.27 8.48 11.65
C ASP A 133 7.06 8.46 10.34
N GLU A 134 8.38 8.54 10.42
CA GLU A 134 9.29 8.52 9.27
C GLU A 134 9.24 7.20 8.49
N ASN A 135 8.89 6.10 9.14
CA ASN A 135 8.76 4.76 8.56
C ASN A 135 7.34 4.44 8.09
N GLY A 136 6.44 5.41 8.10
CA GLY A 136 5.05 5.25 7.68
C GLY A 136 4.16 4.54 8.70
N ALA A 137 4.64 4.27 9.92
CA ALA A 137 3.84 3.67 10.97
C ALA A 137 2.85 4.68 11.56
N THR A 138 1.62 4.23 11.81
CA THR A 138 0.58 5.01 12.47
C THR A 138 0.63 4.80 14.00
N VAL A 139 -0.25 5.46 14.74
CA VAL A 139 -0.41 5.23 16.20
C VAL A 139 -0.96 3.84 16.52
N VAL A 140 -1.54 3.15 15.55
CA VAL A 140 -2.04 1.77 15.70
C VAL A 140 -0.91 0.80 15.35
N ASP A 141 -0.54 -0.05 16.31
CA ASP A 141 0.53 -1.03 16.09
C ASP A 141 0.27 -1.89 14.85
N ARG A 142 1.33 -2.14 14.06
CA ARG A 142 1.29 -2.90 12.79
C ARG A 142 0.39 -2.30 11.69
N CYS A 143 -0.10 -1.05 11.87
CA CYS A 143 -0.82 -0.31 10.85
C CYS A 143 0.06 0.80 10.28
N TYR A 144 0.16 0.84 8.96
CA TYR A 144 0.98 1.79 8.20
C TYR A 144 0.11 2.56 7.21
N ALA A 145 0.58 3.72 6.77
CA ALA A 145 -0.05 4.46 5.68
C ALA A 145 0.97 4.98 4.68
N VAL A 146 0.63 4.96 3.39
CA VAL A 146 1.54 5.31 2.30
C VAL A 146 0.90 6.16 1.22
N GLY A 147 1.71 6.98 0.59
CA GLY A 147 1.34 7.80 -0.56
C GLY A 147 0.51 9.01 -0.16
N ARG A 148 -0.40 9.42 -1.05
CA ARG A 148 -1.13 10.69 -0.90
C ARG A 148 -1.98 10.80 0.38
N ILE A 149 -2.42 9.69 0.93
CA ILE A 149 -3.20 9.67 2.17
C ILE A 149 -2.44 10.25 3.37
N THR A 150 -1.10 10.23 3.34
CA THR A 150 -0.22 10.79 4.37
C THR A 150 0.19 12.24 4.10
N GLY A 151 -0.35 12.88 3.06
CA GLY A 151 0.02 14.25 2.67
C GLY A 151 1.27 14.35 1.79
N ARG A 152 1.86 13.24 1.38
CA ARG A 152 2.98 13.22 0.42
C ARG A 152 2.58 13.88 -0.90
N PRO A 153 3.52 14.51 -1.62
CA PRO A 153 3.26 15.09 -2.93
C PRO A 153 2.57 14.12 -3.88
N SER A 154 1.54 14.60 -4.60
CA SER A 154 0.72 13.76 -5.50
C SER A 154 1.45 13.49 -6.81
N GLN A 155 2.58 12.77 -6.74
CA GLN A 155 3.38 12.29 -7.88
C GLN A 155 3.48 10.78 -7.84
N ALA A 156 3.41 10.12 -9.00
CA ALA A 156 3.43 8.66 -9.09
C ALA A 156 4.72 8.07 -8.51
N ILE A 157 5.87 8.66 -8.87
CA ILE A 157 7.19 8.21 -8.40
C ILE A 157 7.36 8.42 -6.89
N VAL A 158 6.88 9.54 -6.33
CA VAL A 158 6.92 9.80 -4.88
C VAL A 158 6.07 8.78 -4.14
N SER A 159 4.86 8.49 -4.64
CA SER A 159 3.98 7.47 -4.06
C SER A 159 4.60 6.08 -4.14
N ALA A 160 5.23 5.71 -5.26
CA ALA A 160 5.90 4.42 -5.40
C ALA A 160 7.10 4.30 -4.45
N GLY A 161 7.93 5.34 -4.33
CA GLY A 161 9.04 5.38 -3.39
C GLY A 161 8.59 5.26 -1.93
N ASP A 162 7.52 5.94 -1.56
CA ASP A 162 6.93 5.87 -0.21
C ASP A 162 6.42 4.45 0.11
N GLY A 163 5.74 3.80 -0.85
CA GLY A 163 5.32 2.40 -0.73
C GLY A 163 6.48 1.43 -0.56
N ALA A 164 7.55 1.60 -1.34
CA ALA A 164 8.77 0.80 -1.22
C ALA A 164 9.44 0.99 0.16
N HIS A 165 9.58 2.23 0.61
CA HIS A 165 10.18 2.58 1.90
C HIS A 165 9.45 1.91 3.07
N VAL A 166 8.13 2.02 3.12
CA VAL A 166 7.31 1.40 4.17
C VAL A 166 7.36 -0.13 4.10
N ALA A 167 7.38 -0.71 2.90
CA ALA A 167 7.54 -2.15 2.73
C ALA A 167 8.87 -2.65 3.32
N ILE A 168 9.96 -1.93 3.07
CA ILE A 168 11.28 -2.23 3.63
C ILE A 168 11.23 -2.20 5.16
N ALA A 169 10.64 -1.15 5.76
CA ALA A 169 10.49 -1.04 7.21
C ALA A 169 9.70 -2.23 7.81
N ILE A 170 8.64 -2.68 7.13
CA ILE A 170 7.86 -3.87 7.55
C ILE A 170 8.71 -5.14 7.43
N ILE A 171 9.45 -5.32 6.32
CA ILE A 171 10.32 -6.48 6.11
C ILE A 171 11.40 -6.55 7.20
N GLU A 172 12.04 -5.42 7.50
CA GLU A 172 13.05 -5.33 8.56
C GLU A 172 12.46 -5.67 9.95
N ARG A 173 11.25 -5.19 10.23
CA ARG A 173 10.52 -5.55 11.46
C ARG A 173 10.20 -7.05 11.53
N ILE A 174 9.80 -7.67 10.43
CA ILE A 174 9.52 -9.12 10.37
C ILE A 174 10.79 -9.93 10.55
N ARG A 175 11.90 -9.51 9.92
CA ARG A 175 13.17 -10.25 9.93
C ARG A 175 14.04 -9.95 11.16
N GLY A 176 13.77 -8.85 11.85
CA GLY A 176 14.60 -8.39 12.97
C GLY A 176 15.97 -7.86 12.55
N GLY A 177 16.12 -7.35 11.32
CA GLY A 177 17.41 -6.86 10.81
C GLY A 177 17.29 -6.14 9.47
N TYR A 178 18.39 -5.50 9.07
CA TYR A 178 18.51 -4.73 7.85
C TYR A 178 18.20 -5.56 6.58
N TYR A 179 17.48 -4.96 5.64
CA TYR A 179 17.07 -5.59 4.39
C TYR A 179 17.61 -4.86 3.16
N VAL A 180 18.25 -5.60 2.30
CA VAL A 180 18.65 -5.18 0.94
C VAL A 180 18.11 -6.19 -0.06
N ASP A 181 17.51 -5.68 -1.13
CA ASP A 181 16.94 -6.47 -2.21
C ASP A 181 17.74 -6.25 -3.51
N HIS A 182 18.96 -6.78 -3.51
CA HIS A 182 19.80 -6.81 -4.70
C HIS A 182 20.37 -8.22 -4.90
N ASP A 183 20.25 -8.73 -6.13
CA ASP A 183 20.98 -9.92 -6.54
C ASP A 183 22.46 -9.51 -6.75
N THR A 184 23.33 -9.83 -5.78
CA THR A 184 24.78 -9.61 -5.85
C THR A 184 25.51 -10.90 -6.19
#